data_8694ef715d8c36962f6ef49e9e0a5329
#
_entry.id   8694ef715d8c36962f6ef49e9e0a5329
#
_cell.length_a   1.000
_cell.length_b   1.000
_cell.length_c   1.000
_cell.angle_alpha   90.00
_cell.angle_beta   90.00
_cell.angle_gamma   90.00
#
_symmetry.space_group_name_H-M   'P 1'
#
loop_
_entity.id
_entity.type
_entity.pdbx_description
1 polymer ?
#
loop_
_entity_poly.entity_id
_entity_poly.type
_entity_poly.pdbx_seq_one_letter_code
_entity_poly.pdbx_strand_id
1 'polypeptide(L)'
;MNTTTNFILSKTILGAALPTMPWEERPAGCSAVVWRYSQNPIISRNALPTSNSIFNSAVAPFQDGFAGVFRCDNTKREMNLHAGKSRDGLHWDIDPAPVHFICDDPQVSRFEYRYDPRVCWIEDRYYVSWCNGYHGPTIGMGYTNDFVKFYQLENAFLPYNRNGVLFPRKINGHFAMLSRPSDRGHTPFGDMYYSASPDLTFWGKHRFVMGAKGGWQSTKIGAGPTPIETTEGWLLFYHGVLTSC
;
A
#
# COMPACT_ATOMS: atom_id res chain seq x y z
N MET A 1 -34.85 -28.98 -18.07
CA MET A 1 -33.61 -28.47 -18.70
C MET A 1 -33.40 -27.06 -18.18
N ASN A 2 -32.54 -26.88 -17.18
CA ASN A 2 -32.20 -25.57 -16.65
C ASN A 2 -30.96 -25.09 -17.39
N THR A 3 -31.13 -24.19 -18.33
CA THR A 3 -30.04 -23.46 -18.95
C THR A 3 -29.58 -22.37 -17.98
N THR A 4 -28.54 -22.67 -17.22
CA THR A 4 -27.80 -21.63 -16.45
C THR A 4 -27.06 -20.78 -17.46
N THR A 5 -27.60 -19.63 -17.79
CA THR A 5 -26.90 -18.62 -18.60
C THR A 5 -25.77 -18.04 -17.75
N ASN A 6 -24.55 -18.49 -18.01
CA ASN A 6 -23.35 -17.89 -17.44
C ASN A 6 -23.21 -16.49 -18.06
N PHE A 7 -23.67 -15.46 -17.35
CA PHE A 7 -23.27 -14.08 -17.61
C PHE A 7 -21.80 -13.93 -17.16
N ILE A 8 -20.89 -14.18 -18.07
CA ILE A 8 -19.52 -13.69 -17.92
C ILE A 8 -19.60 -12.20 -18.20
N LEU A 9 -19.87 -11.40 -17.17
CA LEU A 9 -19.64 -9.97 -17.22
C LEU A 9 -18.12 -9.78 -17.38
N SER A 10 -17.69 -9.36 -18.57
CA SER A 10 -16.29 -9.05 -18.83
C SER A 10 -15.95 -7.75 -18.12
N LYS A 11 -15.50 -7.87 -16.87
CA LYS A 11 -15.02 -6.72 -16.08
C LYS A 11 -13.72 -6.24 -16.69
N THR A 12 -13.67 -4.99 -17.08
CA THR A 12 -12.50 -4.37 -17.68
C THR A 12 -11.80 -3.47 -16.66
N ILE A 13 -10.51 -3.66 -16.49
CA ILE A 13 -9.66 -2.74 -15.72
C ILE A 13 -9.51 -1.45 -16.53
N LEU A 14 -9.74 -0.31 -15.86
CA LEU A 14 -9.53 1.01 -16.44
C LEU A 14 -8.10 1.46 -16.14
N GLY A 15 -7.37 1.81 -17.18
CA GLY A 15 -5.98 2.27 -17.07
C GLY A 15 -5.10 1.73 -18.19
N ALA A 16 -3.87 2.20 -18.22
CA ALA A 16 -2.88 1.75 -19.19
C ALA A 16 -2.39 0.32 -18.87
N ALA A 17 -2.16 -0.47 -19.90
CA ALA A 17 -1.48 -1.75 -19.77
C ALA A 17 -0.05 -1.54 -19.26
N LEU A 18 0.50 -2.55 -18.58
CA LEU A 18 1.89 -2.59 -18.12
C LEU A 18 2.69 -3.50 -19.07
N PRO A 19 3.19 -2.97 -20.20
CA PRO A 19 3.74 -3.81 -21.27
C PRO A 19 5.09 -4.46 -20.91
N THR A 20 5.77 -3.93 -19.94
CA THR A 20 7.12 -4.38 -19.53
C THR A 20 7.11 -5.41 -18.40
N MET A 21 5.95 -5.68 -17.80
CA MET A 21 5.87 -6.65 -16.71
C MET A 21 5.84 -8.08 -17.27
N PRO A 22 6.77 -8.95 -16.88
CA PRO A 22 6.73 -10.36 -17.28
C PRO A 22 5.57 -11.08 -16.59
N TRP A 23 4.89 -11.91 -17.36
CA TRP A 23 3.77 -12.74 -16.90
C TRP A 23 4.13 -14.21 -17.02
N GLU A 24 3.69 -14.99 -16.06
CA GLU A 24 3.69 -16.44 -16.15
C GLU A 24 2.28 -16.96 -16.30
N GLU A 25 2.11 -17.94 -17.17
CA GLU A 25 0.86 -18.65 -17.32
C GLU A 25 0.48 -19.35 -16.00
N ARG A 26 -0.82 -19.54 -15.81
CA ARG A 26 -1.31 -20.26 -14.64
C ARG A 26 -0.74 -21.69 -14.63
N PRO A 27 -0.08 -22.11 -13.55
CA PRO A 27 0.46 -23.49 -13.47
C PRO A 27 -0.63 -24.53 -13.66
N ALA A 28 -0.31 -25.61 -14.37
CA ALA A 28 -1.23 -26.72 -14.59
C ALA A 28 -1.75 -27.27 -13.24
N GLY A 29 -3.08 -27.43 -13.13
CA GLY A 29 -3.75 -27.89 -11.90
C GLY A 29 -3.93 -26.82 -10.82
N CYS A 30 -3.45 -25.60 -11.02
CA CYS A 30 -3.66 -24.50 -10.07
C CYS A 30 -5.11 -23.97 -10.15
N SER A 31 -5.88 -24.14 -9.07
CA SER A 31 -7.24 -23.59 -8.93
C SER A 31 -7.29 -22.25 -8.19
N ALA A 32 -6.15 -21.73 -7.73
CA ALA A 32 -6.09 -20.45 -7.03
C ALA A 32 -6.47 -19.29 -7.95
N VAL A 33 -7.15 -18.29 -7.39
CA VAL A 33 -7.53 -17.07 -8.11
C VAL A 33 -6.29 -16.27 -8.51
N VAL A 34 -5.26 -16.29 -7.65
CA VAL A 34 -3.96 -15.63 -7.84
C VAL A 34 -2.85 -16.65 -7.62
N TRP A 35 -1.86 -16.65 -8.49
CA TRP A 35 -0.65 -17.46 -8.32
C TRP A 35 0.58 -16.56 -8.29
N ARG A 36 1.63 -17.08 -7.70
CA ARG A 36 2.88 -16.34 -7.52
C ARG A 36 3.84 -16.64 -8.67
N TYR A 37 4.64 -15.66 -9.02
CA TYR A 37 5.78 -15.85 -9.90
C TYR A 37 6.70 -16.97 -9.38
N SER A 38 7.15 -17.87 -10.26
CA SER A 38 7.83 -19.11 -9.87
C SER A 38 9.18 -18.87 -9.18
N GLN A 39 9.83 -17.73 -9.48
CA GLN A 39 11.13 -17.35 -8.89
C GLN A 39 11.00 -16.41 -7.67
N ASN A 40 9.81 -16.29 -7.07
CA ASN A 40 9.68 -15.57 -5.81
C ASN A 40 10.44 -16.29 -4.68
N PRO A 41 11.09 -15.55 -3.76
CA PRO A 41 11.13 -14.09 -3.63
C PRO A 41 12.13 -13.45 -4.61
N ILE A 42 11.69 -12.42 -5.34
CA ILE A 42 12.55 -11.66 -6.28
C ILE A 42 13.50 -10.68 -5.58
N ILE A 43 13.24 -10.34 -4.33
CA ILE A 43 14.10 -9.53 -3.48
C ILE A 43 14.41 -10.34 -2.24
N SER A 44 15.68 -10.63 -2.01
CA SER A 44 16.10 -11.38 -0.84
C SER A 44 15.98 -10.55 0.45
N ARG A 45 15.80 -11.23 1.59
CA ARG A 45 15.69 -10.57 2.90
C ARG A 45 16.90 -9.71 3.28
N ASN A 46 18.04 -10.02 2.73
CA ASN A 46 19.33 -9.38 2.99
C ASN A 46 19.89 -8.67 1.74
N ALA A 47 19.00 -8.17 0.89
CA ALA A 47 19.38 -7.43 -0.32
C ALA A 47 20.16 -6.15 -0.03
N LEU A 48 19.99 -5.55 1.15
CA LEU A 48 20.77 -4.42 1.61
C LEU A 48 21.76 -4.85 2.71
N PRO A 49 22.93 -4.20 2.85
CA PRO A 49 23.96 -4.61 3.79
C PRO A 49 23.51 -4.71 5.25
N THR A 50 22.53 -3.90 5.64
CA THR A 50 22.01 -3.85 7.02
C THR A 50 20.63 -4.50 7.16
N SER A 51 20.01 -4.98 6.08
CA SER A 51 18.66 -5.52 6.14
C SER A 51 18.62 -6.88 6.82
N ASN A 52 17.60 -7.08 7.63
CA ASN A 52 17.20 -8.38 8.16
C ASN A 52 16.00 -8.94 7.40
N SER A 53 15.11 -8.05 6.95
CA SER A 53 13.93 -8.43 6.14
C SER A 53 13.46 -7.26 5.28
N ILE A 54 13.00 -7.59 4.07
CA ILE A 54 12.36 -6.66 3.15
C ILE A 54 11.00 -7.27 2.78
N PHE A 55 9.91 -6.53 3.03
CA PHE A 55 8.54 -7.00 2.78
C PHE A 55 7.54 -5.83 2.79
N ASN A 56 6.29 -6.08 2.45
CA ASN A 56 5.22 -5.08 2.41
C ASN A 56 5.60 -3.80 1.66
N SER A 57 6.32 -3.97 0.56
CA SER A 57 6.79 -2.87 -0.27
C SER A 57 5.69 -2.39 -1.20
N ALA A 58 5.82 -1.17 -1.69
CA ALA A 58 4.91 -0.57 -2.66
C ALA A 58 5.66 -0.19 -3.93
N VAL A 59 5.09 -0.53 -5.08
CA VAL A 59 5.68 -0.23 -6.39
C VAL A 59 4.64 0.39 -7.30
N ALA A 60 5.11 1.23 -8.23
CA ALA A 60 4.28 1.84 -9.26
C ALA A 60 5.04 1.89 -10.59
N PRO A 61 4.33 1.95 -11.73
CA PRO A 61 4.94 2.29 -13.00
C PRO A 61 5.64 3.66 -12.90
N PHE A 62 6.84 3.75 -13.43
CA PHE A 62 7.63 4.97 -13.43
C PHE A 62 8.51 5.03 -14.68
N GLN A 63 8.32 6.07 -15.51
CA GLN A 63 9.01 6.20 -16.80
C GLN A 63 8.80 4.95 -17.67
N ASP A 64 9.87 4.34 -18.14
CA ASP A 64 9.89 3.12 -18.96
C ASP A 64 9.99 1.82 -18.13
N GLY A 65 9.86 1.91 -16.81
CA GLY A 65 9.95 0.78 -15.88
C GLY A 65 9.09 0.98 -14.63
N PHE A 66 9.70 0.76 -13.47
CA PHE A 66 9.05 0.80 -12.18
C PHE A 66 9.90 1.52 -11.14
N ALA A 67 9.25 2.15 -10.18
CA ALA A 67 9.88 2.63 -8.97
C ALA A 67 9.05 2.23 -7.74
N GLY A 68 9.68 2.21 -6.58
CA GLY A 68 9.01 1.78 -5.37
C GLY A 68 9.62 2.31 -4.09
N VAL A 69 8.85 2.09 -3.02
CA VAL A 69 9.28 2.33 -1.64
C VAL A 69 9.21 0.99 -0.89
N PHE A 70 10.31 0.60 -0.31
CA PHE A 70 10.52 -0.71 0.27
C PHE A 70 10.63 -0.60 1.79
N ARG A 71 9.82 -1.36 2.51
CA ARG A 71 10.03 -1.53 3.94
C ARG A 71 11.24 -2.42 4.16
N CYS A 72 12.19 -1.94 4.92
CA CYS A 72 13.35 -2.69 5.37
C CYS A 72 13.43 -2.63 6.90
N ASP A 73 13.29 -3.78 7.52
CA ASP A 73 13.59 -3.92 8.95
C ASP A 73 15.06 -4.34 9.06
N ASN A 74 15.89 -3.50 9.67
CA ASN A 74 17.32 -3.74 9.75
C ASN A 74 17.69 -4.69 10.89
N THR A 75 18.97 -5.05 10.98
CA THR A 75 19.50 -5.95 12.03
C THR A 75 19.43 -5.37 13.44
N LYS A 76 19.21 -4.06 13.58
CA LYS A 76 18.94 -3.38 14.86
C LYS A 76 17.45 -3.32 15.21
N ARG A 77 16.57 -3.94 14.38
CA ARG A 77 15.11 -3.90 14.50
C ARG A 77 14.49 -2.52 14.28
N GLU A 78 15.17 -1.63 13.59
CA GLU A 78 14.61 -0.36 13.15
C GLU A 78 13.88 -0.58 11.82
N MET A 79 12.68 -0.02 11.73
CA MET A 79 11.84 -0.08 10.53
C MET A 79 12.07 1.18 9.69
N ASN A 80 12.58 0.99 8.48
CA ASN A 80 12.94 2.06 7.56
C ASN A 80 12.27 1.88 6.21
N LEU A 81 12.16 2.97 5.47
CA LEU A 81 11.72 2.99 4.08
C LEU A 81 12.92 3.28 3.17
N HIS A 82 13.06 2.53 2.09
CA HIS A 82 14.10 2.69 1.08
C HIS A 82 13.46 2.88 -0.29
N ALA A 83 14.03 3.72 -1.13
CA ALA A 83 13.58 3.87 -2.52
C ALA A 83 14.32 2.88 -3.42
N GLY A 84 13.69 2.51 -4.55
CA GLY A 84 14.33 1.66 -5.53
C GLY A 84 13.67 1.77 -6.89
N LYS A 85 14.39 1.35 -7.92
CA LYS A 85 13.96 1.36 -9.32
C LYS A 85 14.20 0.02 -9.98
N SER A 86 13.40 -0.28 -11.00
CA SER A 86 13.51 -1.48 -11.79
C SER A 86 13.05 -1.22 -13.22
N ARG A 87 13.67 -1.87 -14.20
CA ARG A 87 13.22 -1.83 -15.60
C ARG A 87 12.15 -2.85 -15.92
N ASP A 88 12.10 -3.95 -15.18
CA ASP A 88 11.28 -5.12 -15.50
C ASP A 88 10.36 -5.57 -14.35
N GLY A 89 10.42 -4.90 -13.19
CA GLY A 89 9.65 -5.27 -12.01
C GLY A 89 10.19 -6.50 -11.26
N LEU A 90 11.25 -7.13 -11.75
CA LEU A 90 11.87 -8.32 -11.13
C LEU A 90 13.24 -7.99 -10.53
N HIS A 91 14.07 -7.26 -11.25
CA HIS A 91 15.41 -6.87 -10.81
C HIS A 91 15.36 -5.44 -10.27
N TRP A 92 15.67 -5.29 -9.00
CA TRP A 92 15.53 -4.03 -8.27
C TRP A 92 16.88 -3.50 -7.82
N ASP A 93 17.13 -2.23 -8.12
CA ASP A 93 18.19 -1.43 -7.54
C ASP A 93 17.59 -0.60 -6.40
N ILE A 94 17.86 -1.01 -5.16
CA ILE A 94 17.32 -0.38 -3.95
C ILE A 94 18.42 0.43 -3.28
N ASP A 95 18.16 1.71 -3.05
CA ASP A 95 19.10 2.60 -2.37
C ASP A 95 19.38 2.06 -0.95
N PRO A 96 20.66 1.83 -0.59
CA PRO A 96 21.02 1.40 0.77
C PRO A 96 20.74 2.46 1.84
N ALA A 97 20.63 3.74 1.46
CA ALA A 97 20.25 4.80 2.38
C ALA A 97 18.72 4.85 2.58
N PRO A 98 18.23 4.97 3.82
CA PRO A 98 16.81 5.20 4.07
C PRO A 98 16.31 6.50 3.43
N VAL A 99 15.05 6.47 3.00
CA VAL A 99 14.37 7.66 2.48
C VAL A 99 14.37 8.77 3.53
N HIS A 100 14.93 9.91 3.16
CA HIS A 100 14.80 11.14 3.92
C HIS A 100 13.62 11.95 3.39
N PHE A 101 12.64 12.22 4.26
CA PHE A 101 11.50 13.07 3.94
C PHE A 101 11.82 14.52 4.31
N ILE A 102 11.84 15.39 3.33
CA ILE A 102 12.02 16.84 3.50
C ILE A 102 10.76 17.41 4.15
N CYS A 103 10.94 18.08 5.29
CA CYS A 103 9.84 18.70 6.04
C CYS A 103 10.42 19.80 6.93
N ASP A 104 9.85 20.99 6.82
CA ASP A 104 10.26 22.15 7.60
C ASP A 104 9.60 22.22 8.99
N ASP A 105 8.51 21.47 9.20
CA ASP A 105 7.81 21.41 10.48
C ASP A 105 8.38 20.27 11.36
N PRO A 106 9.02 20.58 12.50
CA PRO A 106 9.58 19.57 13.40
C PRO A 106 8.53 18.73 14.10
N GLN A 107 7.27 19.18 14.17
CA GLN A 107 6.17 18.36 14.72
C GLN A 107 5.75 17.30 13.71
N VAL A 108 5.62 17.66 12.44
CA VAL A 108 5.25 16.74 11.36
C VAL A 108 6.36 15.75 11.05
N SER A 109 7.62 16.22 11.03
CA SER A 109 8.79 15.41 10.70
C SER A 109 9.15 14.37 11.76
N ARG A 110 8.63 14.52 12.98
CA ARG A 110 8.88 13.58 14.07
C ARG A 110 8.33 12.19 13.76
N PHE A 111 9.14 11.17 13.99
CA PHE A 111 8.73 9.77 13.90
C PHE A 111 9.56 8.88 14.83
N GLU A 112 8.98 7.75 15.24
CA GLU A 112 9.63 6.70 15.99
C GLU A 112 10.00 5.52 15.07
N TYR A 113 9.16 5.28 14.04
CA TYR A 113 9.33 4.24 13.02
C TYR A 113 8.51 4.58 11.77
N ARG A 114 8.90 3.98 10.64
CA ARG A 114 8.17 4.08 9.37
C ARG A 114 8.13 2.71 8.70
N TYR A 115 6.92 2.21 8.40
CA TYR A 115 6.77 0.91 7.74
C TYR A 115 5.50 0.82 6.88
N ASP A 116 5.38 -0.26 6.10
CA ASP A 116 4.25 -0.58 5.24
C ASP A 116 3.86 0.58 4.31
N PRO A 117 4.76 0.98 3.39
CA PRO A 117 4.46 2.06 2.46
C PRO A 117 3.37 1.65 1.47
N ARG A 118 2.68 2.65 0.95
CA ARG A 118 1.82 2.57 -0.24
C ARG A 118 2.18 3.71 -1.17
N VAL A 119 2.16 3.44 -2.47
CA VAL A 119 2.46 4.44 -3.51
C VAL A 119 1.29 4.53 -4.45
N CYS A 120 0.86 5.73 -4.76
CA CYS A 120 -0.27 6.01 -5.62
C CYS A 120 0.00 7.23 -6.49
N TRP A 121 -0.08 7.08 -7.82
CA TRP A 121 -0.06 8.21 -8.72
C TRP A 121 -1.43 8.90 -8.73
N ILE A 122 -1.46 10.21 -8.48
CA ILE A 122 -2.68 11.03 -8.58
C ILE A 122 -2.31 12.35 -9.26
N GLU A 123 -2.96 12.64 -10.37
CA GLU A 123 -2.81 13.86 -11.16
C GLU A 123 -1.37 14.11 -11.67
N ASP A 124 -0.46 14.60 -10.83
CA ASP A 124 0.85 15.10 -11.26
C ASP A 124 2.02 14.54 -10.45
N ARG A 125 1.78 13.68 -9.45
CA ARG A 125 2.83 13.15 -8.57
C ARG A 125 2.49 11.82 -7.93
N TYR A 126 3.51 11.16 -7.38
CA TYR A 126 3.36 9.95 -6.59
C TYR A 126 3.17 10.31 -5.13
N TYR A 127 2.02 10.02 -4.58
CA TYR A 127 1.78 10.10 -3.14
C TYR A 127 2.23 8.81 -2.47
N VAL A 128 2.87 8.99 -1.32
CA VAL A 128 3.34 7.89 -0.48
C VAL A 128 2.63 8.00 0.85
N SER A 129 2.02 6.92 1.29
CA SER A 129 1.51 6.78 2.66
C SER A 129 2.23 5.64 3.36
N TRP A 130 2.39 5.73 4.67
CA TRP A 130 3.05 4.70 5.49
C TRP A 130 2.48 4.67 6.90
N CYS A 131 2.73 3.60 7.64
CA CYS A 131 2.51 3.63 9.08
C CYS A 131 3.62 4.42 9.74
N ASN A 132 3.26 5.53 10.37
CA ASN A 132 4.16 6.45 11.05
C ASN A 132 4.02 6.31 12.56
N GLY A 133 5.13 6.18 13.26
CA GLY A 133 5.15 6.24 14.73
C GLY A 133 5.19 7.68 15.20
N TYR A 134 4.02 8.19 15.57
CA TYR A 134 3.87 9.55 16.13
C TYR A 134 2.89 9.50 17.30
N HIS A 135 3.42 9.38 18.53
CA HIS A 135 2.64 9.14 19.73
C HIS A 135 1.69 7.92 19.63
N GLY A 136 2.12 6.91 18.90
CA GLY A 136 1.38 5.74 18.48
C GLY A 136 1.31 5.65 16.96
N PRO A 137 0.81 4.54 16.41
CA PRO A 137 0.74 4.37 14.97
C PRO A 137 -0.29 5.29 14.33
N THR A 138 0.13 6.08 13.36
CA THR A 138 -0.75 6.88 12.50
C THR A 138 -0.38 6.69 11.04
N ILE A 139 -1.05 7.39 10.13
CA ILE A 139 -0.79 7.36 8.71
C ILE A 139 0.01 8.60 8.35
N GLY A 140 1.32 8.41 8.11
CA GLY A 140 2.18 9.43 7.52
C GLY A 140 1.88 9.55 6.03
N MET A 141 2.01 10.79 5.53
CA MET A 141 1.79 11.13 4.13
C MET A 141 2.97 11.90 3.58
N GLY A 142 3.22 11.71 2.30
CA GLY A 142 4.23 12.46 1.56
C GLY A 142 4.04 12.32 0.05
N TYR A 143 4.94 12.92 -0.71
CA TYR A 143 4.95 12.77 -2.16
C TYR A 143 6.37 12.80 -2.73
N THR A 144 6.48 12.32 -3.95
CA THR A 144 7.70 12.38 -4.76
C THR A 144 7.32 12.51 -6.24
N ASN A 145 8.21 13.11 -7.03
CA ASN A 145 8.09 13.14 -8.49
C ASN A 145 9.11 12.22 -9.17
N ASP A 146 10.15 11.78 -8.46
CA ASP A 146 11.34 11.16 -9.05
C ASP A 146 11.86 9.92 -8.29
N PHE A 147 11.26 9.61 -7.13
CA PHE A 147 11.72 8.58 -6.19
C PHE A 147 13.16 8.81 -5.69
N VAL A 148 13.60 10.06 -5.68
CA VAL A 148 14.88 10.53 -5.14
C VAL A 148 14.64 11.52 -4.02
N LYS A 149 13.80 12.54 -4.28
CA LYS A 149 13.39 13.54 -3.30
C LYS A 149 11.98 13.24 -2.82
N PHE A 150 11.82 13.15 -1.53
CA PHE A 150 10.54 12.90 -0.88
C PHE A 150 10.19 14.08 0.02
N TYR A 151 8.96 14.51 -0.04
CA TYR A 151 8.43 15.62 0.76
C TYR A 151 7.36 15.10 1.69
N GLN A 152 7.46 15.40 2.98
CA GLN A 152 6.47 15.00 3.97
C GLN A 152 5.31 15.99 4.00
N LEU A 153 4.11 15.46 4.12
CA LEU A 153 2.87 16.18 4.39
C LEU A 153 2.44 15.90 5.83
N GLU A 154 1.32 16.50 6.24
CA GLU A 154 0.68 16.21 7.52
C GLU A 154 0.38 14.72 7.68
N ASN A 155 0.37 14.24 8.93
CA ASN A 155 -0.19 12.94 9.23
C ASN A 155 -1.70 12.97 8.98
N ALA A 156 -2.22 11.98 8.25
CA ALA A 156 -3.61 11.99 7.81
C ALA A 156 -4.62 11.86 8.98
N PHE A 157 -4.26 11.17 10.03
CA PHE A 157 -5.16 10.86 11.14
C PHE A 157 -4.44 10.92 12.49
N LEU A 158 -5.24 11.01 13.54
CA LEU A 158 -4.76 10.79 14.90
C LEU A 158 -4.31 9.32 15.08
N PRO A 159 -3.39 9.04 16.03
CA PRO A 159 -3.22 7.67 16.50
C PRO A 159 -4.56 7.15 17.09
N TYR A 160 -4.95 5.96 16.88
CA TYR A 160 -4.33 4.77 16.33
C TYR A 160 -5.01 4.40 15.00
N ASN A 161 -4.36 4.71 13.91
CA ASN A 161 -4.86 4.38 12.58
C ASN A 161 -3.73 3.81 11.72
N ARG A 162 -4.05 2.88 10.82
CA ARG A 162 -3.08 2.16 9.98
C ARG A 162 -3.64 1.90 8.59
N ASN A 163 -2.79 1.34 7.73
CA ASN A 163 -3.15 0.84 6.41
C ASN A 163 -3.84 1.89 5.53
N GLY A 164 -3.30 3.11 5.56
CA GLY A 164 -3.77 4.19 4.70
C GLY A 164 -3.45 3.91 3.24
N VAL A 165 -4.48 3.83 2.40
CA VAL A 165 -4.34 3.55 0.97
C VAL A 165 -5.18 4.54 0.18
N LEU A 166 -4.53 5.38 -0.62
CA LEU A 166 -5.20 6.33 -1.50
C LEU A 166 -5.84 5.63 -2.71
N PHE A 167 -6.95 6.17 -3.17
CA PHE A 167 -7.49 5.87 -4.48
C PHE A 167 -6.68 6.60 -5.56
N PRO A 168 -6.53 6.04 -6.78
CA PRO A 168 -5.62 6.56 -7.81
C PRO A 168 -6.16 7.80 -8.53
N ARG A 169 -7.23 8.37 -8.06
CA ARG A 169 -7.79 9.66 -8.49
C ARG A 169 -8.70 10.25 -7.43
N LYS A 170 -8.99 11.52 -7.56
CA LYS A 170 -10.05 12.16 -6.76
C LYS A 170 -11.42 11.55 -7.06
N ILE A 171 -12.22 11.38 -6.01
CA ILE A 171 -13.61 10.93 -6.07
C ILE A 171 -14.49 12.10 -5.67
N ASN A 172 -15.35 12.55 -6.57
CA ASN A 172 -16.18 13.76 -6.38
C ASN A 172 -15.35 14.99 -5.96
N GLY A 173 -14.19 15.18 -6.60
CA GLY A 173 -13.30 16.31 -6.35
C GLY A 173 -12.44 16.23 -5.09
N HIS A 174 -12.50 15.13 -4.33
CA HIS A 174 -11.75 14.93 -3.10
C HIS A 174 -10.76 13.77 -3.22
N PHE A 175 -9.61 13.88 -2.58
CA PHE A 175 -8.78 12.71 -2.29
C PHE A 175 -9.57 11.73 -1.43
N ALA A 176 -9.39 10.46 -1.69
CA ALA A 176 -10.08 9.38 -1.02
C ALA A 176 -9.08 8.37 -0.47
N MET A 177 -9.31 7.88 0.74
CA MET A 177 -8.43 6.94 1.41
C MET A 177 -9.23 5.85 2.11
N LEU A 178 -8.74 4.62 2.03
CA LEU A 178 -9.11 3.54 2.94
C LEU A 178 -8.14 3.53 4.10
N SER A 179 -8.63 3.33 5.32
CA SER A 179 -7.80 3.20 6.52
C SER A 179 -8.41 2.22 7.49
N ARG A 180 -7.64 1.84 8.49
CA ARG A 180 -8.07 0.92 9.55
C ARG A 180 -7.78 1.53 10.92
N PRO A 181 -8.75 2.22 11.51
CA PRO A 181 -8.71 2.53 12.94
C PRO A 181 -8.56 1.24 13.75
N SER A 182 -7.66 1.23 14.72
CA SER A 182 -7.42 0.09 15.59
C SER A 182 -6.81 0.59 16.89
N ASP A 183 -7.15 -0.05 18.00
CA ASP A 183 -6.64 0.37 19.29
C ASP A 183 -5.17 -0.01 19.53
N ARG A 184 -4.71 0.24 20.74
CA ARG A 184 -3.33 0.01 21.18
C ARG A 184 -2.98 -1.48 21.39
N GLY A 185 -3.93 -2.41 21.21
CA GLY A 185 -3.66 -3.84 21.29
C GLY A 185 -4.39 -4.61 22.39
N HIS A 186 -5.30 -3.99 23.14
CA HIS A 186 -6.18 -4.70 24.08
C HIS A 186 -7.33 -5.41 23.36
N THR A 187 -7.82 -4.80 22.27
CA THR A 187 -8.78 -5.40 21.35
C THR A 187 -8.18 -5.35 19.95
N PRO A 188 -7.63 -6.46 19.46
CA PRO A 188 -6.91 -6.49 18.20
C PRO A 188 -7.82 -6.38 16.95
N PHE A 189 -9.00 -5.86 17.11
CA PHE A 189 -9.97 -5.66 16.03
C PHE A 189 -9.66 -4.43 15.20
N GLY A 190 -10.04 -4.46 13.96
CA GLY A 190 -9.94 -3.30 13.09
C GLY A 190 -10.67 -3.53 11.78
N ASP A 191 -11.59 -2.63 11.51
CA ASP A 191 -12.41 -2.59 10.31
C ASP A 191 -11.89 -1.55 9.34
N MET A 192 -12.29 -1.67 8.08
CA MET A 192 -11.89 -0.76 7.03
C MET A 192 -12.89 0.38 6.89
N TYR A 193 -12.37 1.60 6.86
CA TYR A 193 -13.13 2.82 6.68
C TYR A 193 -12.65 3.60 5.47
N TYR A 194 -13.58 4.28 4.83
CA TYR A 194 -13.35 5.30 3.81
C TYR A 194 -13.32 6.68 4.45
N SER A 195 -12.44 7.54 3.96
CA SER A 195 -12.37 8.95 4.33
C SER A 195 -12.08 9.78 3.10
N ALA A 196 -12.51 11.05 3.11
CA ALA A 196 -12.28 12.01 2.04
C ALA A 196 -11.58 13.26 2.57
N SER A 197 -10.75 13.87 1.73
CA SER A 197 -10.03 15.12 2.02
C SER A 197 -10.00 16.02 0.80
N PRO A 198 -10.20 17.34 0.96
CA PRO A 198 -10.02 18.29 -0.13
C PRO A 198 -8.55 18.50 -0.52
N ASP A 199 -7.60 18.30 0.42
CA ASP A 199 -6.23 18.82 0.36
C ASP A 199 -5.16 17.90 1.00
N LEU A 200 -5.52 16.68 1.44
CA LEU A 200 -4.69 15.71 2.17
C LEU A 200 -4.34 16.11 3.62
N THR A 201 -4.73 17.27 4.07
CA THR A 201 -4.55 17.74 5.44
C THR A 201 -5.78 17.50 6.29
N PHE A 202 -6.95 17.92 5.78
CA PHE A 202 -8.22 17.80 6.50
C PHE A 202 -9.00 16.58 6.01
N TRP A 203 -9.15 15.57 6.86
CA TRP A 203 -9.87 14.34 6.55
C TRP A 203 -11.22 14.27 7.24
N GLY A 204 -12.24 13.89 6.47
CA GLY A 204 -13.61 13.77 6.95
C GLY A 204 -14.41 12.72 6.19
N LYS A 205 -15.74 12.77 6.31
CA LYS A 205 -16.67 11.81 5.68
C LYS A 205 -16.30 10.34 5.99
N HIS A 206 -15.93 10.06 7.23
CA HIS A 206 -15.57 8.70 7.64
C HIS A 206 -16.78 7.77 7.48
N ARG A 207 -16.63 6.70 6.70
CA ARG A 207 -17.68 5.73 6.41
C ARG A 207 -17.14 4.31 6.55
N PHE A 208 -17.89 3.48 7.24
CA PHE A 208 -17.61 2.05 7.29
C PHE A 208 -17.71 1.44 5.88
N VAL A 209 -16.74 0.61 5.54
CA VAL A 209 -16.66 -0.10 4.26
C VAL A 209 -16.87 -1.60 4.48
N MET A 210 -16.04 -2.18 5.34
CA MET A 210 -16.04 -3.62 5.54
C MET A 210 -15.44 -3.97 6.90
N GLY A 211 -16.03 -4.97 7.58
CA GLY A 211 -15.52 -5.54 8.82
C GLY A 211 -15.05 -6.98 8.67
N ALA A 212 -14.30 -7.43 9.65
CA ALA A 212 -13.88 -8.82 9.76
C ALA A 212 -15.10 -9.76 9.93
N LYS A 213 -15.08 -10.91 9.26
CA LYS A 213 -16.22 -11.86 9.25
C LYS A 213 -15.88 -13.24 9.80
N GLY A 214 -14.77 -13.40 10.50
CA GLY A 214 -14.31 -14.71 10.99
C GLY A 214 -13.41 -15.45 10.02
N GLY A 215 -13.02 -16.67 10.34
CA GLY A 215 -12.06 -17.44 9.56
C GLY A 215 -10.71 -16.72 9.45
N TRP A 216 -10.13 -16.68 8.26
CA TRP A 216 -8.82 -16.05 8.00
C TRP A 216 -8.77 -14.53 8.26
N GLN A 217 -9.90 -13.90 8.49
CA GLN A 217 -10.04 -12.47 8.81
C GLN A 217 -10.72 -12.24 10.17
N SER A 218 -10.53 -13.14 11.14
CA SER A 218 -11.33 -13.15 12.38
C SER A 218 -11.08 -11.98 13.31
N THR A 219 -9.91 -11.34 13.27
CA THR A 219 -9.60 -10.23 14.17
C THR A 219 -9.63 -8.86 13.50
N LYS A 220 -9.01 -8.73 12.37
CA LYS A 220 -8.93 -7.45 11.64
C LYS A 220 -8.70 -7.65 10.15
N ILE A 221 -9.03 -6.64 9.37
CA ILE A 221 -8.78 -6.57 7.94
C ILE A 221 -8.08 -5.25 7.61
N GLY A 222 -7.40 -5.19 6.48
CA GLY A 222 -6.76 -3.95 6.03
C GLY A 222 -6.55 -3.93 4.53
N ALA A 223 -6.63 -2.74 3.94
CA ALA A 223 -6.37 -2.56 2.53
C ALA A 223 -4.92 -2.93 2.20
N GLY A 224 -4.73 -3.56 1.07
CA GLY A 224 -3.44 -3.90 0.50
C GLY A 224 -2.88 -2.77 -0.38
N PRO A 225 -2.70 -2.98 -1.68
CA PRO A 225 -2.28 -1.95 -2.62
C PRO A 225 -3.41 -0.97 -2.95
N THR A 226 -3.06 0.08 -3.70
CA THR A 226 -4.02 1.01 -4.29
C THR A 226 -5.15 0.27 -5.02
N PRO A 227 -6.42 0.64 -4.79
CA PRO A 227 -7.54 0.04 -5.49
C PRO A 227 -7.42 0.21 -7.01
N ILE A 228 -7.82 -0.82 -7.75
CA ILE A 228 -7.80 -0.82 -9.22
C ILE A 228 -9.19 -0.45 -9.71
N GLU A 229 -9.27 0.57 -10.57
CA GLU A 229 -10.54 0.98 -11.15
C GLU A 229 -10.97 0.02 -12.24
N THR A 230 -12.25 -0.32 -12.24
CA THR A 230 -12.88 -1.18 -13.24
C THR A 230 -14.18 -0.57 -13.72
N THR A 231 -14.74 -1.11 -14.79
CA THR A 231 -16.04 -0.69 -15.32
C THR A 231 -17.20 -0.87 -14.34
N GLU A 232 -17.02 -1.66 -13.28
CA GLU A 232 -18.07 -1.94 -12.29
C GLU A 232 -17.76 -1.37 -10.89
N GLY A 233 -16.68 -0.57 -10.76
CA GLY A 233 -16.24 0.00 -9.50
C GLY A 233 -14.79 -0.32 -9.20
N TRP A 234 -14.48 -0.60 -7.95
CA TRP A 234 -13.11 -0.75 -7.47
C TRP A 234 -12.79 -2.20 -7.10
N LEU A 235 -11.75 -2.75 -7.72
CA LEU A 235 -11.16 -4.00 -7.27
C LEU A 235 -10.18 -3.71 -6.14
N LEU A 236 -10.45 -4.26 -4.96
CA LEU A 236 -9.62 -4.10 -3.78
C LEU A 236 -8.98 -5.44 -3.39
N PHE A 237 -7.65 -5.46 -3.35
CA PHE A 237 -6.91 -6.50 -2.65
C PHE A 237 -6.76 -6.11 -1.19
N TYR A 238 -7.12 -7.00 -0.28
CA TYR A 238 -7.04 -6.76 1.15
C TYR A 238 -6.48 -7.98 1.88
N HIS A 239 -6.01 -7.78 3.08
CA HIS A 239 -5.55 -8.84 3.96
C HIS A 239 -6.44 -8.97 5.19
N GLY A 240 -6.54 -10.19 5.68
CA GLY A 240 -7.13 -10.50 6.97
C GLY A 240 -6.07 -10.97 7.96
N VAL A 241 -6.41 -10.89 9.24
CA VAL A 241 -5.58 -11.39 10.33
C VAL A 241 -6.38 -12.37 11.15
N LEU A 242 -5.84 -13.57 11.32
CA LEU A 242 -6.48 -14.66 12.04
C LEU A 242 -6.33 -14.50 13.56
N THR A 243 -5.15 -14.08 13.99
CA THR A 243 -4.83 -13.84 15.40
C THR A 243 -4.15 -12.48 15.54
N SER A 244 -4.24 -11.89 16.73
CA SER A 244 -3.45 -10.69 17.02
C SER A 244 -1.98 -11.08 17.17
N CYS A 245 -1.12 -10.30 16.53
CA CYS A 245 0.32 -10.34 16.79
C CYS A 245 0.64 -9.42 17.96
#